data_19fecd48eae1f41714a1392e6a7feaea
#
_entry.id   19fecd48eae1f41714a1392e6a7feaea
#
_cell.length_a   1.000
_cell.length_b   1.000
_cell.length_c   1.000
_cell.angle_alpha   90.00
_cell.angle_beta   90.00
_cell.angle_gamma   90.00
#
_symmetry.space_group_name_H-M   'P 1'
#
loop_
_entity.id
_entity.type
_entity.pdbx_description
1 polymer ?
#
loop_
_entity_poly.entity_id
_entity_poly.type
_entity_poly.pdbx_seq_one_letter_code
_entity_poly.pdbx_strand_id
1 'polypeptide(L)'
;MKKRNMPKISAVILAVLICVFAGILIGKLKENYDPEIFSENYISVDEVKQELIFTVYSQEEWDEWFEGGKKDYLTGAVLDELLKRLGVSEQIDFSEKRKNAAVSRTEWNQVYAQILAFLDMEQSVKKETLLVLNRMEMEDQTVLVTNQGDFYTKLQNTYFTDWMSYDVYIKEDQCIGIAQVSEQEQTIENAYLKSCQDEKISFLFAGAVYEKELQERWISCEPGVCDLVFRDGALTAIKTKQDIIQGQMLSYDDSEIEIEDYGRIHHNGKLPVYQTYGDVSEKSISDVVLGNMNVAYVTAGKEVCAILILQPADIKNIRVLLISYA
;
A
#
# COMPACT_ATOMS: atom_id res chain seq x y z
N MET A 1 -71.94 22.52 48.25
CA MET A 1 -70.83 22.84 47.37
C MET A 1 -70.08 21.52 47.01
N LYS A 2 -70.25 21.02 45.79
CA LYS A 2 -69.65 19.78 45.34
C LYS A 2 -68.20 20.08 44.85
N LYS A 3 -67.15 19.55 45.52
CA LYS A 3 -65.81 19.61 45.09
C LYS A 3 -65.61 18.75 43.79
N ARG A 4 -65.28 19.42 42.73
CA ARG A 4 -64.96 18.80 41.42
C ARG A 4 -63.62 17.96 41.53
N ASN A 5 -63.79 16.64 41.48
CA ASN A 5 -62.62 15.73 41.35
C ASN A 5 -62.18 15.65 39.85
N MET A 6 -61.64 16.75 39.34
CA MET A 6 -61.16 16.80 37.92
C MET A 6 -59.66 16.67 37.67
N PRO A 7 -58.76 16.54 38.65
CA PRO A 7 -57.29 16.45 38.29
C PRO A 7 -56.79 15.03 38.06
N LYS A 8 -57.56 13.98 38.46
CA LYS A 8 -57.01 12.60 38.34
C LYS A 8 -57.13 12.02 36.93
N ILE A 9 -58.17 12.38 36.17
CA ILE A 9 -58.39 11.87 34.79
C ILE A 9 -57.42 12.52 33.82
N SER A 10 -57.05 13.79 33.94
CA SER A 10 -56.11 14.46 33.11
C SER A 10 -54.66 13.97 33.35
N ALA A 11 -54.30 13.61 34.59
CA ALA A 11 -52.98 13.04 34.89
C ALA A 11 -52.79 11.64 34.30
N VAL A 12 -53.83 10.81 34.31
CA VAL A 12 -53.78 9.45 33.69
C VAL A 12 -53.70 9.55 32.15
N ILE A 13 -54.48 10.44 31.54
CA ILE A 13 -54.43 10.67 30.09
C ILE A 13 -53.08 11.20 29.67
N LEU A 14 -52.48 12.11 30.45
CA LEU A 14 -51.13 12.62 30.16
C LEU A 14 -50.04 11.52 30.30
N ALA A 15 -50.15 10.67 31.31
CA ALA A 15 -49.23 9.55 31.49
C ALA A 15 -49.34 8.54 30.35
N VAL A 16 -50.54 8.20 29.88
CA VAL A 16 -50.75 7.31 28.73
C VAL A 16 -50.20 7.94 27.44
N LEU A 17 -50.41 9.24 27.22
CA LEU A 17 -49.86 9.95 26.07
C LEU A 17 -48.31 9.94 26.09
N ILE A 18 -47.69 10.16 27.25
CA ILE A 18 -46.22 10.10 27.38
C ILE A 18 -45.71 8.68 27.09
N CYS A 19 -46.37 7.63 27.58
CA CYS A 19 -46.02 6.25 27.29
C CYS A 19 -46.18 5.88 25.81
N VAL A 20 -47.26 6.37 25.16
CA VAL A 20 -47.47 6.17 23.72
C VAL A 20 -46.44 6.92 22.90
N PHE A 21 -46.12 8.18 23.25
CA PHE A 21 -45.08 8.95 22.57
C PHE A 21 -43.70 8.35 22.79
N ALA A 22 -43.36 7.89 23.99
CA ALA A 22 -42.12 7.19 24.27
C ALA A 22 -42.04 5.87 23.48
N GLY A 23 -43.13 5.10 23.41
CA GLY A 23 -43.21 3.89 22.60
C GLY A 23 -43.02 4.15 21.09
N ILE A 24 -43.63 5.23 20.57
CA ILE A 24 -43.46 5.65 19.17
C ILE A 24 -42.00 6.14 18.90
N LEU A 25 -41.40 6.87 19.86
CA LEU A 25 -40.03 7.34 19.74
C LEU A 25 -39.04 6.16 19.76
N ILE A 26 -39.25 5.19 20.66
CA ILE A 26 -38.44 3.96 20.75
C ILE A 26 -38.67 3.10 19.48
N GLY A 27 -39.92 3.03 18.97
CA GLY A 27 -40.21 2.34 17.71
C GLY A 27 -39.51 2.98 16.52
N LYS A 28 -39.57 4.33 16.40
CA LYS A 28 -38.86 5.07 15.34
C LYS A 28 -37.32 5.01 15.47
N LEU A 29 -36.80 5.00 16.69
CA LEU A 29 -35.39 4.77 16.95
C LEU A 29 -34.97 3.35 16.57
N LYS A 30 -35.86 2.36 16.73
CA LYS A 30 -35.62 0.97 16.30
C LYS A 30 -35.79 0.76 14.79
N GLU A 31 -36.69 1.49 14.13
CA GLU A 31 -36.87 1.46 12.67
C GLU A 31 -35.72 2.18 11.92
N ASN A 32 -35.13 3.19 12.57
CA ASN A 32 -33.92 3.86 12.04
C ASN A 32 -32.60 3.22 12.51
N TYR A 33 -32.68 2.12 13.26
CA TYR A 33 -31.53 1.32 13.63
C TYR A 33 -31.27 0.34 12.49
N ASP A 34 -30.56 0.79 11.49
CA ASP A 34 -29.97 -0.08 10.49
C ASP A 34 -28.67 -0.65 11.06
N PRO A 35 -28.62 -1.94 11.42
CA PRO A 35 -27.41 -2.55 11.95
C PRO A 35 -26.26 -2.54 10.94
N GLU A 36 -26.55 -2.47 9.61
CA GLU A 36 -25.53 -2.35 8.58
C GLU A 36 -24.87 -0.96 8.58
N ILE A 37 -25.64 0.13 8.75
CA ILE A 37 -25.08 1.50 8.84
C ILE A 37 -24.23 1.66 10.12
N PHE A 38 -24.56 0.97 11.20
CA PHE A 38 -23.75 0.98 12.42
C PHE A 38 -22.50 0.11 12.28
N SER A 39 -22.56 -1.00 11.53
CA SER A 39 -21.41 -1.88 11.30
C SER A 39 -20.28 -1.19 10.50
N GLU A 40 -20.62 -0.30 9.57
CA GLU A 40 -19.62 0.43 8.78
C GLU A 40 -18.86 1.50 9.60
N ASN A 41 -19.44 1.99 10.69
CA ASN A 41 -18.85 3.06 11.51
C ASN A 41 -18.10 2.57 12.75
N TYR A 42 -18.33 1.35 13.21
CA TYR A 42 -17.72 0.79 14.42
C TYR A 42 -16.90 -0.44 14.08
N ILE A 43 -15.78 -0.60 14.77
CA ILE A 43 -14.93 -1.77 14.57
C ILE A 43 -15.40 -2.94 15.42
N SER A 44 -15.43 -4.13 14.85
CA SER A 44 -15.71 -5.36 15.57
C SER A 44 -14.46 -5.88 16.29
N VAL A 45 -14.66 -6.70 17.33
CA VAL A 45 -13.56 -7.38 18.02
C VAL A 45 -12.82 -8.32 17.09
N ASP A 46 -13.52 -8.97 16.15
CA ASP A 46 -12.90 -9.89 15.20
C ASP A 46 -12.00 -9.16 14.19
N GLU A 47 -12.38 -7.95 13.73
CA GLU A 47 -11.52 -7.11 12.88
C GLU A 47 -10.27 -6.69 13.65
N VAL A 48 -10.40 -6.25 14.91
CA VAL A 48 -9.25 -5.92 15.77
C VAL A 48 -8.32 -7.10 15.94
N LYS A 49 -8.87 -8.31 16.18
CA LYS A 49 -8.09 -9.54 16.24
C LYS A 49 -7.30 -9.78 14.96
N GLN A 50 -7.94 -9.64 13.80
CA GLN A 50 -7.28 -9.84 12.50
C GLN A 50 -6.15 -8.84 12.27
N GLU A 51 -6.35 -7.57 12.59
CA GLU A 51 -5.32 -6.54 12.45
C GLU A 51 -4.15 -6.76 13.42
N LEU A 52 -4.40 -7.18 14.66
CA LEU A 52 -3.36 -7.36 15.67
C LEU A 52 -2.65 -8.72 15.61
N ILE A 53 -3.25 -9.77 15.06
CA ILE A 53 -2.60 -11.08 14.84
C ILE A 53 -1.30 -10.93 14.05
N PHE A 54 -1.29 -10.02 13.04
CA PHE A 54 -0.08 -9.77 12.27
C PHE A 54 0.96 -8.96 13.02
N THR A 55 0.56 -8.25 14.07
CA THR A 55 1.48 -7.36 14.79
C THR A 55 2.18 -8.02 15.97
N VAL A 56 1.46 -8.73 16.84
CA VAL A 56 1.99 -9.04 18.17
C VAL A 56 1.62 -10.41 18.72
N TYR A 57 0.49 -11.04 18.33
CA TYR A 57 -0.04 -12.20 19.04
C TYR A 57 -0.47 -13.33 18.13
N SER A 58 -0.29 -14.58 18.61
CA SER A 58 -0.87 -15.76 17.97
C SER A 58 -2.39 -15.80 18.16
N GLN A 59 -3.07 -16.53 17.29
CA GLN A 59 -4.52 -16.76 17.39
C GLN A 59 -4.91 -17.36 18.76
N GLU A 60 -4.07 -18.24 19.32
CA GLU A 60 -4.31 -18.91 20.60
C GLU A 60 -4.32 -17.92 21.75
N GLU A 61 -3.36 -16.98 21.79
CA GLU A 61 -3.31 -15.92 22.82
C GLU A 61 -4.53 -15.00 22.75
N TRP A 62 -5.00 -14.69 21.54
CA TRP A 62 -6.20 -13.89 21.34
C TRP A 62 -7.46 -14.59 21.83
N ASP A 63 -7.61 -15.87 21.53
CA ASP A 63 -8.78 -16.63 21.93
C ASP A 63 -8.85 -16.76 23.45
N GLU A 64 -7.72 -16.93 24.11
CA GLU A 64 -7.62 -16.92 25.58
C GLU A 64 -8.05 -15.57 26.19
N TRP A 65 -7.71 -14.46 25.57
CA TRP A 65 -8.03 -13.13 26.09
C TRP A 65 -9.50 -12.74 25.95
N PHE A 66 -10.16 -13.25 24.93
CA PHE A 66 -11.55 -12.92 24.61
C PHE A 66 -12.53 -14.07 24.89
N GLU A 67 -12.10 -15.11 25.59
CA GLU A 67 -12.97 -16.15 26.12
C GLU A 67 -13.99 -15.52 27.10
N GLY A 68 -15.20 -15.32 26.62
CA GLY A 68 -16.33 -14.96 27.49
C GLY A 68 -17.24 -13.82 27.06
N GLY A 69 -17.04 -13.23 25.91
CA GLY A 69 -17.93 -12.20 25.46
C GLY A 69 -17.91 -12.01 23.94
N LYS A 70 -18.79 -12.68 23.23
CA LYS A 70 -19.18 -12.27 21.87
C LYS A 70 -19.82 -10.88 21.95
N LYS A 71 -18.99 -9.84 22.06
CA LYS A 71 -19.41 -8.48 21.79
C LYS A 71 -19.10 -8.23 20.33
N ASP A 72 -20.10 -7.97 19.56
CA ASP A 72 -19.96 -7.72 18.13
C ASP A 72 -19.05 -6.51 17.84
N TYR A 73 -18.93 -5.58 18.78
CA TYR A 73 -18.14 -4.34 18.63
C TYR A 73 -17.11 -4.16 19.75
N LEU A 74 -15.94 -3.60 19.39
CA LEU A 74 -14.95 -3.15 20.36
C LEU A 74 -15.56 -2.04 21.23
N THR A 75 -15.46 -2.18 22.54
CA THR A 75 -15.86 -1.12 23.50
C THR A 75 -14.65 -0.46 24.11
N GLY A 76 -14.82 0.77 24.61
CA GLY A 76 -13.74 1.49 25.29
C GLY A 76 -13.13 0.71 26.46
N ALA A 77 -13.91 -0.10 27.18
CA ALA A 77 -13.40 -0.94 28.27
C ALA A 77 -12.52 -2.09 27.77
N VAL A 78 -12.90 -2.71 26.65
CA VAL A 78 -12.10 -3.77 26.00
C VAL A 78 -10.83 -3.20 25.42
N LEU A 79 -10.91 -2.01 24.82
CA LEU A 79 -9.73 -1.31 24.30
C LEU A 79 -8.75 -0.93 25.41
N ASP A 80 -9.22 -0.39 26.54
CA ASP A 80 -8.37 -0.05 27.69
C ASP A 80 -7.65 -1.29 28.24
N GLU A 81 -8.34 -2.42 28.36
CA GLU A 81 -7.73 -3.69 28.76
C GLU A 81 -6.69 -4.17 27.73
N LEU A 82 -7.00 -4.04 26.45
CA LEU A 82 -6.08 -4.36 25.35
C LEU A 82 -4.79 -3.54 25.45
N LEU A 83 -4.91 -2.21 25.59
CA LEU A 83 -3.75 -1.31 25.69
C LEU A 83 -2.88 -1.61 26.92
N LYS A 84 -3.48 -1.99 28.05
CA LYS A 84 -2.75 -2.43 29.25
C LYS A 84 -1.97 -3.70 29.00
N ARG A 85 -2.56 -4.67 28.32
CA ARG A 85 -1.90 -5.94 28.00
C ARG A 85 -0.77 -5.77 27.01
N LEU A 86 -0.93 -4.84 26.03
CA LEU A 86 0.14 -4.44 25.12
C LEU A 86 1.26 -3.64 25.80
N GLY A 87 1.07 -3.19 27.06
CA GLY A 87 2.02 -2.36 27.77
C GLY A 87 2.10 -0.92 27.26
N VAL A 88 1.13 -0.47 26.48
CA VAL A 88 1.13 0.85 25.80
C VAL A 88 0.08 1.81 26.37
N SER A 89 -0.60 1.46 27.42
CA SER A 89 -1.71 2.26 28.00
C SER A 89 -1.29 3.64 28.53
N GLU A 90 -0.01 3.83 28.87
CA GLU A 90 0.52 5.11 29.32
C GLU A 90 0.94 6.02 28.15
N GLN A 91 1.21 5.44 26.98
CA GLN A 91 1.69 6.13 25.78
C GLN A 91 0.53 6.54 24.84
N ILE A 92 -0.61 5.86 24.95
CA ILE A 92 -1.75 6.08 24.08
C ILE A 92 -2.85 6.81 24.85
N ASP A 93 -3.14 8.05 24.44
CA ASP A 93 -4.22 8.84 25.03
C ASP A 93 -5.58 8.37 24.52
N PHE A 94 -6.16 7.43 25.25
CA PHE A 94 -7.53 7.01 25.06
C PHE A 94 -8.37 7.46 26.24
N SER A 95 -9.26 8.44 26.04
CA SER A 95 -10.01 9.04 27.15
C SER A 95 -10.98 8.02 27.77
N GLU A 96 -10.82 7.73 29.05
CA GLU A 96 -11.67 6.82 29.88
C GLU A 96 -13.17 7.13 29.85
N LYS A 97 -13.58 8.26 29.28
CA LYS A 97 -14.97 8.76 29.36
C LYS A 97 -16.01 7.90 28.63
N ARG A 98 -15.59 6.85 27.89
CA ARG A 98 -16.45 6.04 27.03
C ARG A 98 -16.38 4.53 27.29
N LYS A 99 -16.17 4.08 28.52
CA LYS A 99 -15.98 2.64 28.83
C LYS A 99 -17.01 1.70 28.18
N ASN A 100 -18.26 2.13 28.08
CA ASN A 100 -19.36 1.30 27.55
C ASN A 100 -19.76 1.67 26.10
N ALA A 101 -19.14 2.67 25.49
CA ALA A 101 -19.43 3.04 24.11
C ALA A 101 -18.64 2.17 23.13
N ALA A 102 -19.24 1.87 21.99
CA ALA A 102 -18.53 1.23 20.88
C ALA A 102 -17.47 2.19 20.34
N VAL A 103 -16.30 1.62 20.00
CA VAL A 103 -15.20 2.35 19.40
C VAL A 103 -15.45 2.48 17.91
N SER A 104 -15.40 3.69 17.40
CA SER A 104 -15.55 3.92 15.96
C SER A 104 -14.29 3.44 15.21
N ARG A 105 -14.45 3.11 13.93
CA ARG A 105 -13.32 2.73 13.07
C ARG A 105 -12.27 3.84 12.99
N THR A 106 -12.68 5.10 12.97
CA THR A 106 -11.76 6.25 12.99
C THR A 106 -10.96 6.33 14.30
N GLU A 107 -11.59 6.13 15.44
CA GLU A 107 -10.93 6.11 16.75
C GLU A 107 -9.95 4.93 16.82
N TRP A 108 -10.37 3.73 16.37
CA TRP A 108 -9.50 2.58 16.30
C TRP A 108 -8.27 2.82 15.40
N ASN A 109 -8.46 3.34 14.21
CA ASN A 109 -7.34 3.61 13.30
C ASN A 109 -6.32 4.57 13.92
N GLN A 110 -6.76 5.56 14.69
CA GLN A 110 -5.86 6.46 15.43
C GLN A 110 -5.08 5.74 16.52
N VAL A 111 -5.77 4.91 17.31
CA VAL A 111 -5.13 4.09 18.35
C VAL A 111 -4.17 3.08 17.74
N TYR A 112 -4.60 2.39 16.69
CA TYR A 112 -3.78 1.40 16.00
C TYR A 112 -2.51 2.01 15.41
N ALA A 113 -2.61 3.18 14.80
CA ALA A 113 -1.43 3.91 14.32
C ALA A 113 -0.44 4.25 15.44
N GLN A 114 -0.92 4.57 16.65
CA GLN A 114 -0.06 4.81 17.81
C GLN A 114 0.57 3.49 18.33
N ILE A 115 -0.17 2.37 18.33
CA ILE A 115 0.37 1.04 18.64
C ILE A 115 1.51 0.72 17.67
N LEU A 116 1.28 0.88 16.36
CA LEU A 116 2.28 0.59 15.34
C LEU A 116 3.50 1.50 15.45
N ALA A 117 3.32 2.79 15.78
CA ALA A 117 4.43 3.71 16.00
C ALA A 117 5.28 3.29 17.23
N PHE A 118 4.65 2.77 18.30
CA PHE A 118 5.37 2.22 19.44
C PHE A 118 6.15 0.96 19.05
N LEU A 119 5.55 0.04 18.30
CA LEU A 119 6.20 -1.17 17.81
C LEU A 119 7.35 -0.89 16.85
N ASP A 120 7.27 0.18 16.06
CA ASP A 120 8.37 0.66 15.21
C ASP A 120 9.57 1.11 16.04
N MET A 121 9.35 1.85 17.13
CA MET A 121 10.43 2.19 18.09
C MET A 121 11.09 0.95 18.71
N GLU A 122 10.34 -0.10 18.98
CA GLU A 122 10.84 -1.39 19.47
C GLU A 122 11.45 -2.28 18.37
N GLN A 123 11.48 -1.79 17.13
CA GLN A 123 12.00 -2.50 15.94
C GLN A 123 11.27 -3.83 15.62
N SER A 124 10.07 -4.01 16.10
CA SER A 124 9.25 -5.20 15.81
C SER A 124 8.46 -5.09 14.51
N VAL A 125 8.32 -3.88 13.98
CA VAL A 125 7.79 -3.55 12.65
C VAL A 125 8.71 -2.53 11.99
N LYS A 126 8.58 -2.34 10.68
CA LYS A 126 9.38 -1.38 9.92
C LYS A 126 8.47 -0.36 9.25
N LYS A 127 8.78 0.92 9.41
CA LYS A 127 8.08 1.98 8.70
C LYS A 127 8.76 2.24 7.36
N GLU A 128 8.01 2.16 6.27
CA GLU A 128 8.50 2.41 4.91
C GLU A 128 7.54 3.32 4.14
N THR A 129 8.06 3.97 3.11
CA THR A 129 7.24 4.75 2.18
C THR A 129 7.13 3.99 0.85
N LEU A 130 5.92 3.63 0.46
CA LEU A 130 5.63 2.88 -0.76
C LEU A 130 4.80 3.74 -1.74
N LEU A 131 5.12 3.67 -3.03
CA LEU A 131 4.25 4.13 -4.11
C LEU A 131 3.40 2.95 -4.57
N VAL A 132 2.10 3.00 -4.38
CA VAL A 132 1.16 1.97 -4.84
C VAL A 132 0.89 2.16 -6.32
N LEU A 133 1.26 1.19 -7.14
CA LEU A 133 1.07 1.20 -8.60
C LEU A 133 -0.27 0.60 -9.00
N ASN A 134 -0.65 -0.48 -8.33
CA ASN A 134 -1.89 -1.21 -8.56
C ASN A 134 -2.30 -1.99 -7.31
N ARG A 135 -3.55 -2.40 -7.25
CA ARG A 135 -4.12 -3.20 -6.17
C ARG A 135 -4.87 -4.38 -6.76
N MET A 136 -4.61 -5.57 -6.25
CA MET A 136 -5.29 -6.79 -6.67
C MET A 136 -6.00 -7.42 -5.48
N GLU A 137 -7.32 -7.50 -5.55
CA GLU A 137 -8.12 -8.18 -4.53
C GLU A 137 -8.00 -9.69 -4.67
N MET A 138 -7.74 -10.37 -3.57
CA MET A 138 -7.77 -11.82 -3.41
C MET A 138 -8.88 -12.18 -2.42
N GLU A 139 -9.18 -13.47 -2.24
CA GLU A 139 -10.27 -13.90 -1.36
C GLU A 139 -10.17 -13.35 0.06
N ASP A 140 -8.96 -13.34 0.64
CA ASP A 140 -8.73 -13.00 2.05
C ASP A 140 -7.85 -11.77 2.27
N GLN A 141 -7.31 -11.17 1.22
CA GLN A 141 -6.34 -10.08 1.31
C GLN A 141 -6.24 -9.28 0.02
N THR A 142 -5.61 -8.13 0.09
CA THR A 142 -5.24 -7.32 -1.08
C THR A 142 -3.73 -7.40 -1.30
N VAL A 143 -3.31 -7.55 -2.55
CA VAL A 143 -1.91 -7.37 -2.95
C VAL A 143 -1.72 -5.94 -3.41
N LEU A 144 -0.79 -5.25 -2.76
CA LEU A 144 -0.33 -3.91 -3.15
C LEU A 144 0.90 -4.09 -4.04
N VAL A 145 0.75 -3.83 -5.32
CA VAL A 145 1.88 -3.78 -6.26
C VAL A 145 2.53 -2.41 -6.12
N THR A 146 3.80 -2.36 -5.74
CA THR A 146 4.48 -1.11 -5.40
C THR A 146 5.79 -0.93 -6.16
N ASN A 147 6.39 0.25 -6.03
CA ASN A 147 7.72 0.52 -6.58
C ASN A 147 8.86 -0.28 -5.89
N GLN A 148 8.59 -0.92 -4.76
CA GLN A 148 9.57 -1.72 -4.03
C GLN A 148 9.31 -3.24 -4.10
N GLY A 149 8.20 -3.66 -4.71
CA GLY A 149 7.73 -5.03 -4.83
C GLY A 149 6.29 -5.18 -4.39
N ASP A 150 5.86 -6.41 -4.21
CA ASP A 150 4.50 -6.74 -3.82
C ASP A 150 4.41 -6.90 -2.30
N PHE A 151 3.40 -6.26 -1.70
CA PHE A 151 3.07 -6.38 -0.29
C PHE A 151 1.65 -6.88 -0.13
N TYR A 152 1.44 -7.73 0.85
CA TYR A 152 0.11 -8.24 1.19
C TYR A 152 -0.51 -7.39 2.29
N THR A 153 -1.82 -7.18 2.25
CA THR A 153 -2.53 -6.49 3.32
C THR A 153 -3.94 -7.03 3.53
N LYS A 154 -4.40 -7.01 4.78
CA LYS A 154 -5.80 -7.24 5.13
C LYS A 154 -6.57 -5.95 5.36
N LEU A 155 -5.91 -4.80 5.23
CA LEU A 155 -6.59 -3.52 5.25
C LEU A 155 -7.54 -3.43 4.06
N GLN A 156 -8.63 -2.69 4.23
CA GLN A 156 -9.61 -2.51 3.16
C GLN A 156 -8.95 -1.85 1.94
N ASN A 157 -9.20 -2.40 0.77
CA ASN A 157 -8.68 -1.89 -0.50
C ASN A 157 -8.98 -0.41 -0.72
N THR A 158 -10.08 0.10 -0.19
CA THR A 158 -10.51 1.51 -0.26
C THR A 158 -9.56 2.48 0.44
N TYR A 159 -8.69 2.02 1.32
CA TYR A 159 -7.69 2.88 1.99
C TYR A 159 -6.52 3.26 1.08
N PHE A 160 -6.31 2.54 0.00
CA PHE A 160 -5.25 2.80 -0.95
C PHE A 160 -5.82 3.34 -2.26
N THR A 161 -5.08 4.22 -2.89
CA THR A 161 -5.35 4.77 -4.22
C THR A 161 -4.14 4.52 -5.10
N ASP A 162 -4.34 4.05 -6.32
CA ASP A 162 -3.25 3.81 -7.26
C ASP A 162 -2.50 5.12 -7.56
N TRP A 163 -1.20 5.02 -7.69
CA TRP A 163 -0.26 6.13 -7.93
C TRP A 163 -0.05 7.07 -6.74
N MET A 164 -0.59 6.74 -5.57
CA MET A 164 -0.36 7.50 -4.34
C MET A 164 0.72 6.85 -3.49
N SER A 165 1.46 7.69 -2.78
CA SER A 165 2.50 7.26 -1.84
C SER A 165 1.95 7.21 -0.42
N TYR A 166 2.34 6.20 0.32
CA TYR A 166 1.91 5.99 1.71
C TYR A 166 3.10 5.65 2.59
N ASP A 167 3.17 6.28 3.75
CA ASP A 167 3.99 5.79 4.84
C ASP A 167 3.23 4.66 5.53
N VAL A 168 3.78 3.46 5.49
CA VAL A 168 3.14 2.24 5.98
C VAL A 168 4.03 1.52 7.00
N TYR A 169 3.40 0.70 7.82
CA TYR A 169 4.09 -0.22 8.71
C TYR A 169 4.10 -1.62 8.10
N ILE A 170 5.29 -2.20 8.03
CA ILE A 170 5.53 -3.49 7.40
C ILE A 170 6.13 -4.46 8.42
N LYS A 171 5.61 -5.67 8.41
CA LYS A 171 6.20 -6.83 9.07
C LYS A 171 6.39 -7.92 8.05
N GLU A 172 7.64 -8.29 7.79
CA GLU A 172 8.03 -9.17 6.68
C GLU A 172 7.58 -8.58 5.33
N ASP A 173 6.65 -9.21 4.61
CA ASP A 173 6.03 -8.75 3.36
C ASP A 173 4.57 -8.27 3.55
N GLN A 174 4.12 -8.13 4.82
CA GLN A 174 2.77 -7.71 5.16
C GLN A 174 2.72 -6.22 5.47
N CYS A 175 1.89 -5.48 4.73
CA CYS A 175 1.51 -4.12 5.09
C CYS A 175 0.39 -4.19 6.13
N ILE A 176 0.74 -3.87 7.38
CA ILE A 176 -0.13 -4.05 8.55
C ILE A 176 -0.81 -2.77 9.00
N GLY A 177 -0.40 -1.61 8.49
CA GLY A 177 -1.02 -0.34 8.83
C GLY A 177 -0.54 0.80 7.96
N ILE A 178 -1.33 1.86 7.91
CA ILE A 178 -1.03 3.12 7.22
C ILE A 178 -0.75 4.17 8.29
N ALA A 179 0.43 4.80 8.23
CA ALA A 179 0.73 5.94 9.09
C ALA A 179 0.11 7.22 8.53
N GLN A 180 0.31 7.46 7.23
CA GLN A 180 -0.21 8.64 6.52
C GLN A 180 -0.08 8.49 5.01
N VAL A 181 -0.78 9.33 4.25
CA VAL A 181 -0.44 9.61 2.85
C VAL A 181 0.89 10.35 2.84
N SER A 182 1.85 9.89 2.06
CA SER A 182 3.19 10.48 2.02
C SER A 182 3.28 11.54 0.93
N GLU A 183 3.82 12.69 1.27
CA GLU A 183 4.16 13.77 0.33
C GLU A 183 5.59 13.63 -0.24
N GLN A 184 6.31 12.58 0.16
CA GLN A 184 7.68 12.35 -0.30
C GLN A 184 7.70 11.88 -1.75
N GLU A 185 8.71 12.35 -2.48
CA GLU A 185 8.97 11.82 -3.83
C GLU A 185 9.32 10.34 -3.77
N GLN A 186 8.69 9.57 -4.65
CA GLN A 186 8.97 8.14 -4.83
C GLN A 186 9.46 7.90 -6.24
N THR A 187 10.40 6.99 -6.38
CA THR A 187 11.00 6.67 -7.67
C THR A 187 10.70 5.23 -8.04
N ILE A 188 10.28 5.03 -9.28
CA ILE A 188 10.29 3.73 -9.95
C ILE A 188 11.63 3.66 -10.67
N GLU A 189 12.55 2.89 -10.12
CA GLU A 189 13.91 2.78 -10.68
C GLU A 189 13.98 1.79 -11.83
N ASN A 190 14.79 2.11 -12.83
CA ASN A 190 15.12 1.23 -13.94
C ASN A 190 13.92 0.74 -14.77
N ALA A 191 12.80 1.46 -14.80
CA ALA A 191 11.68 1.12 -15.66
C ALA A 191 12.05 1.27 -17.16
N TYR A 192 11.42 0.50 -18.03
CA TYR A 192 11.56 0.70 -19.48
C TYR A 192 10.42 1.57 -20.00
N LEU A 193 10.71 2.81 -20.36
CA LEU A 193 9.76 3.72 -21.00
C LEU A 193 9.41 3.21 -22.40
N LYS A 194 8.14 2.91 -22.63
CA LYS A 194 7.62 2.51 -23.96
C LYS A 194 7.21 3.72 -24.79
N SER A 195 6.51 4.66 -24.14
CA SER A 195 6.08 5.92 -24.76
C SER A 195 5.78 6.97 -23.70
N CYS A 196 6.03 8.22 -24.04
CA CYS A 196 5.55 9.38 -23.30
C CYS A 196 5.11 10.40 -24.33
N GLN A 197 3.81 10.52 -24.59
CA GLN A 197 3.24 11.38 -25.61
C GLN A 197 1.94 12.00 -25.10
N ASP A 198 1.73 13.26 -25.48
CA ASP A 198 0.56 14.04 -25.08
C ASP A 198 0.40 14.09 -23.54
N GLU A 199 -0.65 13.50 -23.03
CA GLU A 199 -1.00 13.45 -21.62
C GLU A 199 -0.94 12.01 -21.09
N LYS A 200 -0.11 11.13 -21.73
CA LYS A 200 -0.05 9.72 -21.38
C LYS A 200 1.38 9.19 -21.35
N ILE A 201 1.69 8.37 -20.34
CA ILE A 201 2.92 7.60 -20.24
C ILE A 201 2.60 6.10 -20.22
N SER A 202 3.42 5.32 -20.93
CA SER A 202 3.40 3.85 -20.87
C SER A 202 4.79 3.33 -20.61
N PHE A 203 4.94 2.45 -19.63
CA PHE A 203 6.23 1.88 -19.24
C PHE A 203 6.07 0.44 -18.74
N LEU A 204 7.15 -0.31 -18.80
CA LEU A 204 7.28 -1.67 -18.30
C LEU A 204 8.09 -1.65 -17.00
N PHE A 205 7.58 -2.27 -15.96
CA PHE A 205 8.25 -2.41 -14.67
C PHE A 205 7.74 -3.66 -13.95
N ALA A 206 8.65 -4.43 -13.33
CA ALA A 206 8.34 -5.66 -12.60
C ALA A 206 7.41 -6.62 -13.38
N GLY A 207 7.70 -6.83 -14.66
CA GLY A 207 6.96 -7.75 -15.55
C GLY A 207 5.61 -7.24 -16.06
N ALA A 208 5.13 -6.08 -15.62
CA ALA A 208 3.85 -5.52 -16.02
C ALA A 208 3.99 -4.21 -16.81
N VAL A 209 3.07 -3.99 -17.74
CA VAL A 209 2.95 -2.71 -18.46
C VAL A 209 1.98 -1.82 -17.71
N TYR A 210 2.44 -0.62 -17.37
CA TYR A 210 1.64 0.41 -16.72
C TYR A 210 1.35 1.54 -17.68
N GLU A 211 0.14 2.05 -17.63
CA GLU A 211 -0.29 3.25 -18.33
C GLU A 211 -0.85 4.24 -17.32
N LYS A 212 -0.48 5.50 -17.46
CA LYS A 212 -0.96 6.57 -16.59
C LYS A 212 -1.25 7.82 -17.40
N GLU A 213 -2.40 8.43 -17.15
CA GLU A 213 -2.70 9.77 -17.60
C GLU A 213 -1.92 10.79 -16.79
N LEU A 214 -1.34 11.77 -17.47
CA LEU A 214 -0.52 12.82 -16.89
C LEU A 214 -1.36 14.07 -16.70
N GLN A 215 -1.14 14.78 -15.62
CA GLN A 215 -1.82 16.05 -15.34
C GLN A 215 -1.33 17.18 -16.23
N GLU A 216 -0.09 17.08 -16.68
CA GLU A 216 0.56 18.06 -17.55
C GLU A 216 1.06 17.39 -18.83
N ARG A 217 1.10 18.16 -19.92
CA ARG A 217 1.64 17.70 -21.19
C ARG A 217 3.16 17.63 -21.12
N TRP A 218 3.68 16.43 -21.31
CA TRP A 218 5.13 16.20 -21.37
C TRP A 218 5.65 16.28 -22.81
N ILE A 219 6.90 16.72 -22.91
CA ILE A 219 7.64 16.61 -24.18
C ILE A 219 7.83 15.12 -24.46
N SER A 220 7.60 14.71 -25.71
CA SER A 220 7.81 13.32 -26.13
C SER A 220 9.24 12.86 -25.78
N CYS A 221 9.35 11.75 -25.09
CA CYS A 221 10.62 11.12 -24.74
C CYS A 221 10.85 9.86 -25.57
N GLU A 222 12.11 9.58 -25.90
CA GLU A 222 12.45 8.35 -26.58
C GLU A 222 12.29 7.14 -25.65
N PRO A 223 11.88 5.97 -26.17
CA PRO A 223 11.86 4.73 -25.40
C PRO A 223 13.24 4.38 -24.85
N GLY A 224 13.26 3.86 -23.65
CA GLY A 224 14.52 3.46 -23.00
C GLY A 224 14.40 3.28 -21.50
N VAL A 225 15.50 2.90 -20.88
CA VAL A 225 15.58 2.72 -19.42
C VAL A 225 15.61 4.09 -18.74
N CYS A 226 14.77 4.26 -17.73
CA CYS A 226 14.67 5.50 -16.97
C CYS A 226 14.22 5.27 -15.53
N ASP A 227 14.45 6.28 -14.70
CA ASP A 227 13.79 6.38 -13.42
C ASP A 227 12.61 7.36 -13.54
N LEU A 228 11.45 6.93 -13.04
CA LEU A 228 10.22 7.72 -13.03
C LEU A 228 9.96 8.23 -11.63
N VAL A 229 9.91 9.54 -11.46
CA VAL A 229 9.73 10.18 -10.14
C VAL A 229 8.29 10.65 -9.99
N PHE A 230 7.64 10.25 -8.91
CA PHE A 230 6.27 10.59 -8.58
C PHE A 230 6.18 11.35 -7.26
N ARG A 231 5.26 12.31 -7.19
CA ARG A 231 4.85 13.00 -5.97
C ARG A 231 3.34 13.26 -6.04
N ASP A 232 2.62 12.99 -4.95
CA ASP A 232 1.17 13.22 -4.84
C ASP A 232 0.37 12.65 -6.03
N GLY A 233 0.75 11.46 -6.47
CA GLY A 233 0.12 10.80 -7.60
C GLY A 233 0.49 11.36 -8.98
N ALA A 234 1.28 12.42 -9.08
CA ALA A 234 1.73 13.02 -10.33
C ALA A 234 3.16 12.58 -10.69
N LEU A 235 3.41 12.36 -11.99
CA LEU A 235 4.76 12.20 -12.51
C LEU A 235 5.45 13.57 -12.52
N THR A 236 6.57 13.71 -11.80
CA THR A 236 7.32 14.98 -11.68
C THR A 236 8.61 15.00 -12.48
N ALA A 237 9.22 13.83 -12.74
CA ALA A 237 10.42 13.73 -13.57
C ALA A 237 10.55 12.37 -14.27
N ILE A 238 11.20 12.39 -15.46
CA ILE A 238 11.70 11.21 -16.17
C ILE A 238 13.21 11.40 -16.29
N LYS A 239 13.98 10.52 -15.64
CA LYS A 239 15.45 10.55 -15.66
C LYS A 239 15.93 9.42 -16.56
N THR A 240 16.18 9.70 -17.81
CA THR A 240 16.68 8.72 -18.81
C THR A 240 18.12 8.29 -18.49
N LYS A 241 18.40 7.01 -18.68
CA LYS A 241 19.75 6.42 -18.53
C LYS A 241 20.31 6.14 -19.93
N GLN A 242 21.36 6.88 -20.29
CA GLN A 242 21.89 6.87 -21.66
C GLN A 242 23.25 6.16 -21.80
N ASP A 243 23.93 5.88 -20.71
CA ASP A 243 25.21 5.20 -20.74
C ASP A 243 24.99 3.71 -21.02
N ILE A 244 25.43 3.27 -22.21
CA ILE A 244 25.23 1.91 -22.69
C ILE A 244 26.57 1.31 -23.08
N ILE A 245 26.86 0.13 -22.54
CA ILE A 245 28.04 -0.69 -22.95
C ILE A 245 27.55 -1.96 -23.63
N GLN A 246 28.34 -2.52 -24.53
CA GLN A 246 28.02 -3.75 -25.24
C GLN A 246 29.17 -4.73 -25.11
N GLY A 247 28.88 -5.98 -24.86
CA GLY A 247 29.83 -7.05 -24.73
C GLY A 247 29.15 -8.38 -24.45
N GLN A 248 29.88 -9.47 -24.57
CA GLN A 248 29.37 -10.78 -24.17
C GLN A 248 29.38 -10.88 -22.64
N MET A 249 28.29 -11.40 -22.06
CA MET A 249 28.27 -11.76 -20.65
C MET A 249 29.11 -13.02 -20.44
N LEU A 250 30.14 -12.91 -19.61
CA LEU A 250 31.05 -14.03 -19.30
C LEU A 250 30.63 -14.76 -18.03
N SER A 251 30.16 -14.00 -17.01
CA SER A 251 29.65 -14.53 -15.77
C SER A 251 28.65 -13.56 -15.12
N TYR A 252 27.83 -14.08 -14.22
CA TYR A 252 26.82 -13.34 -13.46
C TYR A 252 26.67 -13.98 -12.09
N ASP A 253 26.61 -13.16 -11.05
CA ASP A 253 26.25 -13.54 -9.68
C ASP A 253 25.28 -12.50 -9.06
N ASP A 254 25.00 -12.59 -7.77
CA ASP A 254 24.00 -11.75 -7.09
C ASP A 254 24.42 -10.27 -6.97
N SER A 255 25.65 -9.92 -7.27
CA SER A 255 26.22 -8.58 -7.07
C SER A 255 27.03 -8.05 -8.26
N GLU A 256 27.51 -8.93 -9.14
CA GLU A 256 28.41 -8.58 -10.22
C GLU A 256 28.05 -9.27 -11.54
N ILE A 257 28.33 -8.55 -12.64
CA ILE A 257 28.34 -9.09 -14.00
C ILE A 257 29.77 -8.94 -14.55
N GLU A 258 30.30 -10.00 -15.13
CA GLU A 258 31.53 -9.95 -15.90
C GLU A 258 31.20 -9.83 -17.41
N ILE A 259 31.64 -8.73 -18.01
CA ILE A 259 31.39 -8.40 -19.42
C ILE A 259 32.72 -8.42 -20.16
N GLU A 260 32.74 -9.06 -21.33
CA GLU A 260 33.92 -9.07 -22.22
C GLU A 260 34.35 -7.64 -22.52
N ASP A 261 35.67 -7.40 -22.46
CA ASP A 261 36.32 -6.10 -22.62
C ASP A 261 36.10 -5.06 -21.50
N TYR A 262 35.15 -5.26 -20.60
CA TYR A 262 34.86 -4.33 -19.51
C TYR A 262 35.20 -4.87 -18.12
N GLY A 263 35.32 -6.22 -17.99
CA GLY A 263 35.57 -6.87 -16.71
C GLY A 263 34.33 -6.93 -15.83
N ARG A 264 34.53 -6.94 -14.50
CA ARG A 264 33.45 -7.07 -13.51
C ARG A 264 32.88 -5.71 -13.17
N ILE A 265 31.56 -5.64 -13.25
CA ILE A 265 30.77 -4.43 -12.94
C ILE A 265 29.72 -4.82 -11.93
N HIS A 266 29.52 -3.99 -10.88
CA HIS A 266 28.52 -4.21 -9.86
C HIS A 266 27.09 -3.94 -10.34
N HIS A 267 26.13 -4.58 -9.70
CA HIS A 267 24.70 -4.27 -9.79
C HIS A 267 24.02 -4.40 -8.40
N ASN A 268 22.85 -3.82 -8.23
CA ASN A 268 22.13 -3.78 -6.94
C ASN A 268 21.28 -5.01 -6.62
N GLY A 269 21.52 -6.15 -7.28
CA GLY A 269 20.79 -7.41 -7.07
C GLY A 269 19.45 -7.50 -7.84
N LYS A 270 18.78 -6.39 -8.09
CA LYS A 270 17.54 -6.34 -8.91
C LYS A 270 17.87 -5.81 -10.29
N LEU A 271 18.24 -6.70 -11.22
CA LEU A 271 18.65 -6.33 -12.56
C LEU A 271 17.56 -6.68 -13.58
N PRO A 272 16.72 -5.72 -14.00
CA PRO A 272 15.71 -5.96 -15.00
C PRO A 272 16.34 -6.24 -16.37
N VAL A 273 15.76 -7.17 -17.11
CA VAL A 273 16.18 -7.54 -18.46
C VAL A 273 15.02 -7.24 -19.41
N TYR A 274 15.24 -6.36 -20.38
CA TYR A 274 14.20 -5.93 -21.31
C TYR A 274 14.49 -6.41 -22.73
N GLN A 275 13.56 -7.15 -23.32
CA GLN A 275 13.55 -7.39 -24.75
C GLN A 275 13.03 -6.13 -25.44
N THR A 276 13.81 -5.51 -26.32
CA THR A 276 13.50 -4.22 -26.93
C THR A 276 12.91 -4.31 -28.35
N TYR A 277 12.67 -5.51 -28.85
CA TYR A 277 12.13 -5.75 -30.17
C TYR A 277 10.83 -6.57 -30.12
N GLY A 278 9.97 -6.38 -31.13
CA GLY A 278 8.63 -6.94 -31.09
C GLY A 278 7.79 -6.30 -29.98
N ASP A 279 7.09 -7.11 -29.21
CA ASP A 279 6.44 -6.67 -28.00
C ASP A 279 7.48 -6.56 -26.88
N VAL A 280 7.74 -5.34 -26.46
CA VAL A 280 8.65 -5.06 -25.34
C VAL A 280 8.17 -5.78 -24.09
N SER A 281 9.03 -6.61 -23.52
CA SER A 281 8.70 -7.43 -22.35
C SER A 281 9.92 -7.61 -21.45
N GLU A 282 9.67 -7.85 -20.17
CA GLU A 282 10.72 -8.24 -19.22
C GLU A 282 11.02 -9.74 -19.36
N LYS A 283 12.29 -10.10 -19.24
CA LYS A 283 12.81 -11.46 -19.36
C LYS A 283 13.61 -11.82 -18.11
N SER A 284 13.84 -13.10 -17.93
CA SER A 284 14.77 -13.57 -16.93
C SER A 284 16.22 -13.39 -17.41
N ILE A 285 17.14 -13.11 -16.50
CA ILE A 285 18.57 -13.07 -16.81
C ILE A 285 19.07 -14.43 -17.32
N SER A 286 18.48 -15.53 -16.89
CA SER A 286 18.77 -16.87 -17.41
C SER A 286 18.50 -17.00 -18.91
N ASP A 287 17.54 -16.27 -19.45
CA ASP A 287 17.24 -16.26 -20.89
C ASP A 287 18.41 -15.66 -21.68
N VAL A 288 19.08 -14.66 -21.11
CA VAL A 288 20.28 -14.02 -21.71
C VAL A 288 21.46 -14.97 -21.73
N VAL A 289 21.75 -15.60 -20.60
CA VAL A 289 22.93 -16.50 -20.42
C VAL A 289 22.80 -17.74 -21.30
N LEU A 290 21.61 -18.36 -21.35
CA LEU A 290 21.38 -19.58 -22.11
C LEU A 290 21.16 -19.32 -23.61
N GLY A 291 20.66 -18.14 -23.96
CA GLY A 291 20.23 -17.83 -25.32
C GLY A 291 21.36 -17.34 -26.26
N ASN A 292 22.55 -17.05 -25.73
CA ASN A 292 23.65 -16.41 -26.49
C ASN A 292 23.15 -15.17 -27.28
N MET A 293 22.40 -14.31 -26.58
CA MET A 293 21.68 -13.18 -27.14
C MET A 293 22.60 -11.96 -27.29
N ASN A 294 22.34 -11.13 -28.28
CA ASN A 294 22.94 -9.80 -28.38
C ASN A 294 22.38 -8.91 -27.30
N VAL A 295 23.22 -8.42 -26.42
CA VAL A 295 22.81 -7.62 -25.27
C VAL A 295 23.58 -6.31 -25.19
N ALA A 296 22.94 -5.33 -24.57
CA ALA A 296 23.59 -4.11 -24.12
C ALA A 296 23.25 -3.91 -22.64
N TYR A 297 24.15 -3.28 -21.91
CA TYR A 297 24.02 -3.03 -20.48
C TYR A 297 23.86 -1.53 -20.29
N VAL A 298 22.78 -1.13 -19.66
CA VAL A 298 22.55 0.25 -19.24
C VAL A 298 23.28 0.48 -17.93
N THR A 299 24.09 1.51 -17.87
CA THR A 299 24.90 1.82 -16.68
C THR A 299 24.53 3.17 -16.08
N ALA A 300 24.68 3.30 -14.76
CA ALA A 300 24.66 4.55 -14.05
C ALA A 300 25.93 4.66 -13.20
N GLY A 301 26.84 5.52 -13.63
CA GLY A 301 28.16 5.61 -13.03
C GLY A 301 28.96 4.31 -13.22
N LYS A 302 29.16 3.55 -12.12
CA LYS A 302 29.93 2.29 -12.14
C LYS A 302 29.07 1.04 -11.96
N GLU A 303 27.75 1.18 -12.04
CA GLU A 303 26.83 0.07 -11.79
C GLU A 303 26.02 -0.23 -13.05
N VAL A 304 25.73 -1.52 -13.27
CA VAL A 304 24.74 -1.94 -14.27
C VAL A 304 23.35 -1.83 -13.67
N CYS A 305 22.46 -1.13 -14.38
CA CYS A 305 21.08 -0.86 -13.94
C CYS A 305 20.04 -1.73 -14.65
N ALA A 306 20.31 -2.10 -15.90
CA ALA A 306 19.42 -2.93 -16.70
C ALA A 306 20.19 -3.62 -17.84
N ILE A 307 19.62 -4.72 -18.35
CA ILE A 307 20.09 -5.40 -19.54
C ILE A 307 19.05 -5.24 -20.65
N LEU A 308 19.51 -4.90 -21.86
CA LEU A 308 18.66 -4.79 -23.06
C LEU A 308 19.00 -5.94 -24.00
N ILE A 309 18.02 -6.74 -24.39
CA ILE A 309 18.15 -7.75 -25.45
C ILE A 309 17.84 -7.05 -26.77
N LEU A 310 18.84 -7.03 -27.67
CA LEU A 310 18.80 -6.29 -28.92
C LEU A 310 18.59 -7.23 -30.11
N GLN A 311 17.89 -6.75 -31.15
CA GLN A 311 17.95 -7.41 -32.45
C GLN A 311 19.34 -7.24 -33.09
N PRO A 312 19.81 -8.22 -33.92
CA PRO A 312 21.09 -8.09 -34.63
C PRO A 312 21.23 -6.83 -35.48
N ALA A 313 20.10 -6.27 -35.96
CA ALA A 313 20.06 -5.04 -36.76
C ALA A 313 20.30 -3.77 -35.92
N ASP A 314 19.90 -3.77 -34.66
CA ASP A 314 19.98 -2.61 -33.77
C ASP A 314 21.39 -2.29 -33.34
N ILE A 315 22.26 -3.30 -33.29
CA ILE A 315 23.68 -3.14 -32.98
C ILE A 315 24.38 -2.16 -33.95
N LYS A 316 23.96 -2.16 -35.23
CA LYS A 316 24.54 -1.25 -36.22
C LYS A 316 24.12 0.21 -35.99
N ASN A 317 22.91 0.43 -35.50
CA ASN A 317 22.35 1.77 -35.27
C ASN A 317 22.91 2.40 -33.98
N ILE A 318 23.13 1.60 -32.94
CA ILE A 318 23.71 2.08 -31.67
C ILE A 318 25.17 2.52 -31.88
N ARG A 319 25.96 1.81 -32.69
CA ARG A 319 27.32 2.23 -33.02
C ARG A 319 27.37 3.60 -33.74
N VAL A 320 26.36 3.95 -34.51
CA VAL A 320 26.27 5.25 -35.20
C VAL A 320 25.92 6.39 -34.24
N LEU A 321 25.04 6.13 -33.27
CA LEU A 321 24.67 7.10 -32.23
C LEU A 321 25.82 7.45 -31.29
N LEU A 322 26.64 6.45 -30.91
CA LEU A 322 27.83 6.67 -30.07
C LEU A 322 28.94 7.46 -30.78
N ILE A 323 29.03 7.40 -32.12
CA ILE A 323 30.02 8.13 -32.93
C ILE A 323 29.58 9.59 -33.19
N SER A 324 28.29 9.91 -33.11
CA SER A 324 27.79 11.26 -33.37
C SER A 324 27.85 12.21 -32.16
N TYR A 325 28.22 11.71 -30.98
CA TYR A 325 28.39 12.47 -29.74
C TYR A 325 29.84 12.46 -29.18
N ALA A 326 30.83 12.02 -29.95
CA ALA A 326 32.24 12.10 -29.59
C ALA A 326 32.94 13.36 -30.14
#